data_d3c80ee28cf3d78696c184928f9cff0c
#
_entry.id   d3c80ee28cf3d78696c184928f9cff0c
#
_cell.length_a   1.000
_cell.length_b   1.000
_cell.length_c   1.000
_cell.angle_alpha   90.00
_cell.angle_beta   90.00
_cell.angle_gamma   90.00
#
_symmetry.space_group_name_H-M   'P 1'
#
loop_
_entity.id
_entity.type
_entity.pdbx_description
1 polymer ?
#
loop_
_entity_poly.entity_id
_entity_poly.type
_entity_poly.pdbx_seq_one_letter_code
_entity_poly.pdbx_strand_id
1 'polypeptide(L)'
;STGIGLIETANSWLKKTSSSADNFEIIGLEHLIGAMANNAGVLLVGMHSSTLDLCGAVLSNHVGFDVMYRRNKNLLIESIMTKSREKNYPNAIQRDDIRTVLKNLKKGHAVWYGPDQDYGRKHSVFVPFFNIETATITATARFARISGAQVISFTHYRRDDDSGYVIGLSKP
;
A
#
# COMPACT_ATOMS: atom_id res chain seq x y z
N SER A 1 15.83 0.38 12.52
CA SER A 1 15.31 0.51 13.90
C SER A 1 14.04 1.34 13.95
N THR A 2 13.21 1.17 14.98
CA THR A 2 11.94 1.90 15.16
C THR A 2 12.12 3.43 15.14
N GLY A 3 13.22 3.93 15.71
CA GLY A 3 13.50 5.38 15.73
C GLY A 3 13.70 5.98 14.34
N ILE A 4 14.39 5.30 13.45
CA ILE A 4 14.59 5.74 12.07
C ILE A 4 13.23 5.73 11.34
N GLY A 5 12.42 4.69 11.52
CA GLY A 5 11.09 4.61 10.92
C GLY A 5 10.16 5.77 11.31
N LEU A 6 10.22 6.23 12.55
CA LEU A 6 9.46 7.41 12.99
C LEU A 6 9.91 8.70 12.27
N ILE A 7 11.22 8.89 12.08
CA ILE A 7 11.76 10.05 11.37
C ILE A 7 11.36 9.99 9.88
N GLU A 8 11.44 8.82 9.26
CA GLU A 8 11.03 8.60 7.87
C GLU A 8 9.54 8.89 7.65
N THR A 9 8.69 8.37 8.53
CA THR A 9 7.25 8.62 8.53
C THR A 9 6.96 10.12 8.70
N ALA A 10 7.58 10.78 9.67
CA ALA A 10 7.41 12.22 9.88
C ALA A 10 7.86 13.02 8.65
N ASN A 11 8.98 12.66 8.03
CA ASN A 11 9.47 13.32 6.82
C ASN A 11 8.51 13.12 5.65
N SER A 12 7.96 11.91 5.45
CA SER A 12 6.99 11.63 4.37
C SER A 12 5.68 12.41 4.54
N TRP A 13 5.27 12.68 5.78
CA TRP A 13 4.04 13.42 6.06
C TRP A 13 4.23 14.94 5.96
N LEU A 14 5.35 15.47 6.41
CA LEU A 14 5.57 16.92 6.55
C LEU A 14 6.24 17.53 5.32
N LYS A 15 7.10 16.80 4.64
CA LYS A 15 7.84 17.28 3.46
C LYS A 15 7.27 16.68 2.18
N LYS A 16 7.43 17.38 1.06
CA LYS A 16 7.25 16.76 -0.25
C LYS A 16 8.41 15.78 -0.42
N THR A 17 8.11 14.49 -0.49
CA THR A 17 9.14 13.48 -0.75
C THR A 17 9.63 13.71 -2.17
N SER A 18 10.77 14.41 -2.31
CA SER A 18 11.45 14.44 -3.59
C SER A 18 11.99 13.04 -3.82
N SER A 19 11.69 12.47 -4.95
CA SER A 19 12.43 11.35 -5.49
C SER A 19 13.81 11.86 -5.90
N SER A 20 14.67 12.22 -4.94
CA SER A 20 16.10 12.28 -5.23
C SER A 20 16.48 10.83 -5.53
N ALA A 21 16.63 10.54 -6.82
CA ALA A 21 16.68 9.21 -7.39
C ALA A 21 17.80 8.32 -6.82
N ASP A 22 18.73 8.90 -6.10
CA ASP A 22 19.97 8.24 -5.71
C ASP A 22 19.80 7.21 -4.58
N ASN A 23 18.70 7.27 -3.81
CA ASN A 23 18.51 6.40 -2.65
C ASN A 23 17.33 5.41 -2.78
N PHE A 24 16.65 5.37 -3.94
CA PHE A 24 15.53 4.46 -4.16
C PHE A 24 15.71 3.64 -5.43
N GLU A 25 15.60 2.33 -5.29
CA GLU A 25 15.51 1.41 -6.40
C GLU A 25 14.07 0.89 -6.51
N ILE A 26 13.46 1.02 -7.69
CA ILE A 26 12.11 0.51 -7.96
C ILE A 26 12.23 -0.63 -8.97
N ILE A 27 11.88 -1.84 -8.54
CA ILE A 27 11.94 -3.06 -9.36
C ILE A 27 10.50 -3.44 -9.73
N GLY A 28 10.25 -3.68 -11.02
CA GLY A 28 8.96 -4.16 -11.51
C GLY A 28 7.90 -3.06 -11.69
N LEU A 29 8.31 -1.78 -11.75
CA LEU A 29 7.38 -0.65 -11.99
C LEU A 29 6.59 -0.85 -13.29
N GLU A 30 7.22 -1.44 -14.31
CA GLU A 30 6.63 -1.77 -15.60
C GLU A 30 5.42 -2.72 -15.48
N HIS A 31 5.39 -3.59 -14.47
CA HIS A 31 4.26 -4.49 -14.24
C HIS A 31 3.01 -3.73 -13.80
N LEU A 32 3.18 -2.76 -12.90
CA LEU A 32 2.09 -1.91 -12.45
C LEU A 32 1.59 -1.00 -13.58
N ILE A 33 2.50 -0.34 -14.28
CA ILE A 33 2.15 0.56 -15.41
C ILE A 33 1.44 -0.25 -16.51
N GLY A 34 1.97 -1.43 -16.88
CA GLY A 34 1.38 -2.28 -17.89
C GLY A 34 -0.02 -2.79 -17.53
N ALA A 35 -0.23 -3.18 -16.28
CA ALA A 35 -1.54 -3.60 -15.79
C ALA A 35 -2.57 -2.46 -15.87
N MET A 36 -2.20 -1.27 -15.44
CA MET A 36 -3.09 -0.09 -15.49
C MET A 36 -3.37 0.38 -16.92
N ALA A 37 -2.40 0.29 -17.83
CA ALA A 37 -2.57 0.66 -19.25
C ALA A 37 -3.65 -0.20 -19.96
N ASN A 38 -3.87 -1.42 -19.50
CA ASN A 38 -4.91 -2.31 -20.02
C ASN A 38 -6.29 -2.05 -19.40
N ASN A 39 -6.47 -0.96 -18.65
CA ASN A 39 -7.68 -0.66 -17.87
C ASN A 39 -8.10 -1.77 -16.89
N ALA A 40 -7.19 -2.68 -16.57
CA ALA A 40 -7.39 -3.62 -15.49
C ALA A 40 -7.13 -2.89 -14.17
N GLY A 41 -8.04 -2.96 -13.22
CA GLY A 41 -7.77 -2.48 -11.87
C GLY A 41 -6.61 -3.27 -11.27
N VAL A 42 -5.86 -2.64 -10.38
CA VAL A 42 -4.75 -3.30 -9.69
C VAL A 42 -4.96 -3.24 -8.19
N LEU A 43 -4.95 -4.40 -7.54
CA LEU A 43 -4.89 -4.50 -6.10
C LEU A 43 -3.42 -4.61 -5.69
N LEU A 44 -2.84 -3.51 -5.19
CA LEU A 44 -1.50 -3.47 -4.64
C LEU A 44 -1.53 -4.04 -3.21
N VAL A 45 -1.05 -5.25 -3.05
CA VAL A 45 -1.04 -5.95 -1.76
C VAL A 45 0.30 -5.79 -1.09
N GLY A 46 0.31 -5.11 0.05
CA GLY A 46 1.52 -4.85 0.82
C GLY A 46 1.36 -5.20 2.30
N MET A 47 2.43 -4.99 3.05
CA MET A 47 2.47 -5.16 4.49
C MET A 47 2.81 -3.84 5.18
N HIS A 48 2.39 -3.70 6.45
CA HIS A 48 2.77 -2.56 7.25
C HIS A 48 4.20 -2.76 7.79
N SER A 49 5.13 -1.96 7.30
CA SER A 49 6.49 -1.86 7.84
C SER A 49 6.85 -0.41 8.08
N SER A 50 7.98 -0.17 8.73
CA SER A 50 8.44 1.19 9.08
C SER A 50 8.69 2.08 7.87
N THR A 51 8.97 1.50 6.69
CA THR A 51 9.26 2.22 5.45
C THR A 51 8.04 2.47 4.56
N LEU A 52 6.84 2.02 4.97
CA LEU A 52 5.63 2.07 4.13
C LEU A 52 5.28 3.48 3.66
N ASP A 53 5.18 4.44 4.58
CA ASP A 53 4.77 5.80 4.24
C ASP A 53 5.77 6.49 3.31
N LEU A 54 7.06 6.26 3.53
CA LEU A 54 8.13 6.81 2.70
C LEU A 54 8.13 6.19 1.29
N CYS A 55 8.17 4.85 1.21
CA CYS A 55 8.20 4.14 -0.07
C CYS A 55 6.91 4.30 -0.87
N GLY A 56 5.76 4.37 -0.19
CA GLY A 56 4.48 4.66 -0.83
C GLY A 56 4.45 6.07 -1.44
N ALA A 57 4.95 7.08 -0.72
CA ALA A 57 5.04 8.44 -1.23
C ALA A 57 6.02 8.56 -2.42
N VAL A 58 7.12 7.79 -2.40
CA VAL A 58 8.06 7.73 -3.55
C VAL A 58 7.40 7.06 -4.75
N LEU A 59 6.77 5.90 -4.57
CA LEU A 59 6.06 5.21 -5.66
C LEU A 59 4.97 6.09 -6.28
N SER A 60 4.25 6.87 -5.47
CA SER A 60 3.18 7.76 -5.95
C SER A 60 3.66 8.88 -6.87
N ASN A 61 4.96 9.23 -6.86
CA ASN A 61 5.53 10.17 -7.81
C ASN A 61 5.71 9.58 -9.22
N HIS A 62 5.73 8.24 -9.34
CA HIS A 62 5.88 7.52 -10.61
C HIS A 62 4.54 7.08 -11.19
N VAL A 63 3.62 6.67 -10.32
CA VAL A 63 2.29 6.20 -10.72
C VAL A 63 1.27 6.50 -9.63
N GLY A 64 0.14 7.11 -10.00
CA GLY A 64 -0.94 7.40 -9.07
C GLY A 64 -1.67 6.12 -8.66
N PHE A 65 -1.88 5.92 -7.37
CA PHE A 65 -2.70 4.85 -6.82
C PHE A 65 -3.47 5.31 -5.58
N ASP A 66 -4.62 4.72 -5.35
CA ASP A 66 -5.45 4.98 -4.17
C ASP A 66 -4.93 4.20 -2.96
N VAL A 67 -5.16 4.70 -1.76
CA VAL A 67 -4.76 4.00 -0.53
C VAL A 67 -5.95 3.74 0.37
N MET A 68 -6.06 2.51 0.88
CA MET A 68 -7.00 2.21 1.95
C MET A 68 -6.38 2.55 3.30
N TYR A 69 -7.18 3.19 4.18
CA TYR A 69 -6.68 3.57 5.50
C TYR A 69 -7.73 3.41 6.60
N ARG A 70 -7.27 3.33 7.83
CA ARG A 70 -8.08 3.44 9.03
C ARG A 70 -7.94 4.82 9.62
N ARG A 71 -9.07 5.48 9.91
CA ARG A 71 -9.09 6.77 10.58
C ARG A 71 -8.45 6.69 11.97
N ASN A 72 -7.57 7.63 12.29
CA ASN A 72 -6.95 7.72 13.59
C ASN A 72 -7.92 8.30 14.62
N LYS A 73 -7.86 7.81 15.86
CA LYS A 73 -8.69 8.32 16.96
C LYS A 73 -8.25 9.70 17.43
N ASN A 74 -6.96 10.01 17.35
CA ASN A 74 -6.42 11.33 17.68
C ASN A 74 -6.63 12.26 16.49
N LEU A 75 -7.44 13.31 16.67
CA LEU A 75 -7.84 14.24 15.60
C LEU A 75 -6.67 15.04 15.03
N LEU A 76 -5.65 15.37 15.85
CA LEU A 76 -4.46 16.07 15.37
C LEU A 76 -3.64 15.18 14.44
N ILE A 77 -3.37 13.94 14.86
CA ILE A 77 -2.67 12.95 14.04
C ILE A 77 -3.48 12.69 12.76
N GLU A 78 -4.80 12.51 12.85
CA GLU A 78 -5.66 12.30 11.69
C GLU A 78 -5.55 13.47 10.69
N SER A 79 -5.58 14.71 11.18
CA SER A 79 -5.44 15.90 10.32
C SER A 79 -4.10 15.91 9.56
N ILE A 80 -3.00 15.60 10.24
CA ILE A 80 -1.67 15.54 9.62
C ILE A 80 -1.62 14.41 8.57
N MET A 81 -2.07 13.21 8.93
CA MET A 81 -2.09 12.06 8.05
C MET A 81 -2.98 12.27 6.82
N THR A 82 -4.15 12.89 7.00
CA THR A 82 -5.08 13.20 5.89
C THR A 82 -4.44 14.17 4.91
N LYS A 83 -3.85 15.26 5.38
CA LYS A 83 -3.12 16.22 4.53
C LYS A 83 -1.97 15.56 3.75
N SER A 84 -1.24 14.65 4.40
CA SER A 84 -0.18 13.90 3.73
C SER A 84 -0.72 13.00 2.62
N ARG A 85 -1.82 12.30 2.89
CA ARG A 85 -2.45 11.40 1.90
C ARG A 85 -3.01 12.18 0.71
N GLU A 86 -3.72 13.27 0.95
CA GLU A 86 -4.26 14.16 -0.10
C GLU A 86 -3.16 14.74 -0.99
N LYS A 87 -1.95 14.91 -0.45
CA LYS A 87 -0.80 15.40 -1.20
C LYS A 87 -0.15 14.32 -2.07
N ASN A 88 -0.11 13.09 -1.57
CA ASN A 88 0.66 12.01 -2.19
C ASN A 88 -0.20 11.06 -3.04
N TYR A 89 -1.50 10.94 -2.77
CA TYR A 89 -2.36 9.93 -3.40
C TYR A 89 -3.61 10.54 -4.02
N PRO A 90 -4.07 10.04 -5.17
CA PRO A 90 -5.32 10.51 -5.81
C PRO A 90 -6.53 10.39 -4.90
N ASN A 91 -6.68 9.26 -4.19
CA ASN A 91 -7.75 9.05 -3.22
C ASN A 91 -7.24 8.32 -1.98
N ALA A 92 -7.66 8.80 -0.81
CA ALA A 92 -7.55 8.06 0.45
C ALA A 92 -8.93 7.52 0.82
N ILE A 93 -9.09 6.19 0.81
CA ILE A 93 -10.38 5.52 0.98
C ILE A 93 -10.43 4.91 2.37
N GLN A 94 -11.44 5.23 3.15
CA GLN A 94 -11.62 4.58 4.45
C GLN A 94 -11.83 3.07 4.26
N ARG A 95 -11.19 2.27 5.12
CA ARG A 95 -11.18 0.80 5.00
C ARG A 95 -12.58 0.17 4.97
N ASP A 96 -13.58 0.85 5.55
CA ASP A 96 -14.96 0.37 5.63
C ASP A 96 -15.76 0.74 4.37
N ASP A 97 -15.24 1.63 3.51
CA ASP A 97 -15.86 2.02 2.24
C ASP A 97 -15.46 1.08 1.09
N ILE A 98 -15.85 -0.17 1.25
CA ILE A 98 -15.60 -1.24 0.26
C ILE A 98 -16.23 -0.93 -1.10
N ARG A 99 -17.35 -0.18 -1.11
CA ARG A 99 -18.03 0.19 -2.36
C ARG A 99 -17.12 1.07 -3.22
N THR A 100 -16.50 2.08 -2.64
CA THR A 100 -15.57 2.97 -3.35
C THR A 100 -14.33 2.22 -3.83
N VAL A 101 -13.76 1.32 -3.00
CA VAL A 101 -12.65 0.46 -3.41
C VAL A 101 -12.99 -0.35 -4.66
N LEU A 102 -14.10 -1.08 -4.65
CA LEU A 102 -14.52 -1.90 -5.79
C LEU A 102 -14.86 -1.06 -7.03
N LYS A 103 -15.46 0.12 -6.84
CA LYS A 103 -15.74 1.06 -7.93
C LYS A 103 -14.46 1.57 -8.59
N ASN A 104 -13.44 1.93 -7.80
CA ASN A 104 -12.18 2.44 -8.33
C ASN A 104 -11.39 1.33 -9.02
N LEU A 105 -11.31 0.14 -8.44
CA LEU A 105 -10.71 -1.01 -9.10
C LEU A 105 -11.38 -1.32 -10.46
N LYS A 106 -12.72 -1.31 -10.54
CA LYS A 106 -13.46 -1.50 -11.81
C LYS A 106 -13.24 -0.39 -12.85
N LYS A 107 -12.76 0.77 -12.42
CA LYS A 107 -12.39 1.89 -13.29
C LYS A 107 -10.93 1.85 -13.74
N GLY A 108 -10.18 0.80 -13.40
CA GLY A 108 -8.79 0.66 -13.76
C GLY A 108 -7.81 1.32 -12.79
N HIS A 109 -8.27 1.81 -11.62
CA HIS A 109 -7.35 2.36 -10.62
C HIS A 109 -6.52 1.27 -9.96
N ALA A 110 -5.31 1.62 -9.54
CA ALA A 110 -4.57 0.84 -8.57
C ALA A 110 -5.00 1.25 -7.15
N VAL A 111 -5.20 0.27 -6.26
CA VAL A 111 -5.58 0.51 -4.85
C VAL A 111 -4.64 -0.28 -3.96
N TRP A 112 -3.92 0.42 -3.08
CA TRP A 112 -3.10 -0.22 -2.05
C TRP A 112 -3.94 -0.73 -0.90
N TYR A 113 -3.62 -1.95 -0.46
CA TYR A 113 -4.30 -2.66 0.61
C TYR A 113 -3.33 -3.53 1.42
N GLY A 114 -3.37 -3.41 2.75
CA GLY A 114 -2.55 -4.20 3.68
C GLY A 114 -3.37 -5.27 4.39
N PRO A 115 -3.29 -6.55 3.98
CA PRO A 115 -4.03 -7.66 4.59
C PRO A 115 -3.35 -8.30 5.80
N ASP A 116 -2.25 -7.75 6.27
CA ASP A 116 -1.37 -8.30 7.29
C ASP A 116 -1.84 -8.06 8.74
N GLN A 117 -3.04 -7.51 8.94
CA GLN A 117 -3.63 -7.31 10.26
C GLN A 117 -4.69 -8.35 10.57
N ASP A 118 -4.82 -8.71 11.84
CA ASP A 118 -5.89 -9.59 12.32
C ASP A 118 -7.23 -8.83 12.38
N TYR A 119 -8.21 -9.33 11.63
CA TYR A 119 -9.59 -8.81 11.61
C TYR A 119 -10.57 -9.73 12.35
N GLY A 120 -10.06 -10.72 13.09
CA GLY A 120 -10.83 -11.69 13.85
C GLY A 120 -11.45 -12.80 13.01
N ARG A 121 -11.94 -13.84 13.70
CA ARG A 121 -12.43 -15.09 13.10
C ARG A 121 -13.54 -14.92 12.06
N LYS A 122 -14.39 -13.92 12.20
CA LYS A 122 -15.55 -13.70 11.29
C LYS A 122 -15.15 -13.36 9.85
N HIS A 123 -13.94 -12.85 9.64
CA HIS A 123 -13.46 -12.37 8.34
C HIS A 123 -12.26 -13.15 7.82
N SER A 124 -11.89 -14.22 8.51
CA SER A 124 -10.70 -15.00 8.22
C SER A 124 -11.03 -16.46 7.99
N VAL A 125 -10.19 -17.11 7.22
CA VAL A 125 -10.05 -18.57 7.13
C VAL A 125 -8.73 -18.96 7.81
N PHE A 126 -8.65 -20.18 8.34
CA PHE A 126 -7.41 -20.67 8.90
C PHE A 126 -6.67 -21.43 7.80
N VAL A 127 -5.42 -21.05 7.57
CA VAL A 127 -4.52 -21.69 6.60
C VAL A 127 -3.14 -21.87 7.23
N PRO A 128 -2.40 -22.91 6.84
CA PRO A 128 -1.04 -23.12 7.34
C PRO A 128 -0.11 -21.98 6.90
N PHE A 129 0.55 -21.34 7.85
CA PHE A 129 1.63 -20.41 7.63
C PHE A 129 2.82 -20.85 8.48
N PHE A 130 3.94 -21.26 7.86
CA PHE A 130 5.06 -21.95 8.53
C PHE A 130 4.60 -23.11 9.43
N ASN A 131 3.69 -23.95 8.94
CA ASN A 131 3.07 -25.09 9.65
C ASN A 131 2.23 -24.72 10.90
N ILE A 132 1.83 -23.45 11.03
CA ILE A 132 0.95 -22.98 12.09
C ILE A 132 -0.34 -22.49 11.45
N GLU A 133 -1.50 -22.99 11.94
CA GLU A 133 -2.81 -22.53 11.52
C GLU A 133 -2.99 -21.06 11.85
N THR A 134 -3.01 -20.22 10.82
CA THR A 134 -3.01 -18.75 10.94
C THR A 134 -4.30 -18.17 10.35
N ALA A 135 -4.92 -17.26 11.09
CA ALA A 135 -6.10 -16.53 10.63
C ALA A 135 -5.74 -15.62 9.46
N THR A 136 -6.22 -15.96 8.27
CA THR A 136 -5.92 -15.25 7.04
C THR A 136 -7.18 -14.59 6.48
N ILE A 137 -7.12 -13.28 6.23
CA ILE A 137 -8.25 -12.50 5.74
C ILE A 137 -8.60 -12.88 4.29
N THR A 138 -9.89 -13.06 4.01
CA THR A 138 -10.39 -13.43 2.68
C THR A 138 -10.66 -12.23 1.76
N ALA A 139 -10.50 -11.01 2.26
CA ALA A 139 -10.87 -9.80 1.52
C ALA A 139 -10.06 -9.61 0.24
N THR A 140 -8.76 -9.95 0.22
CA THR A 140 -7.91 -9.87 -0.97
C THR A 140 -8.49 -10.64 -2.15
N ALA A 141 -8.79 -11.93 -1.95
CA ALA A 141 -9.38 -12.78 -2.98
C ALA A 141 -10.78 -12.29 -3.41
N ARG A 142 -11.57 -11.77 -2.46
CA ARG A 142 -12.91 -11.21 -2.76
C ARG A 142 -12.81 -9.94 -3.59
N PHE A 143 -11.90 -9.02 -3.28
CA PHE A 143 -11.70 -7.80 -4.06
C PHE A 143 -11.27 -8.12 -5.48
N ALA A 144 -10.25 -8.95 -5.65
CA ALA A 144 -9.78 -9.39 -6.97
C ALA A 144 -10.92 -10.04 -7.80
N ARG A 145 -11.65 -11.01 -7.21
CA ARG A 145 -12.73 -11.70 -7.90
C ARG A 145 -13.90 -10.81 -8.30
N ILE A 146 -14.32 -9.88 -7.43
CA ILE A 146 -15.50 -9.02 -7.69
C ILE A 146 -15.15 -7.88 -8.66
N SER A 147 -13.93 -7.36 -8.60
CA SER A 147 -13.51 -6.25 -9.45
C SER A 147 -12.89 -6.70 -10.77
N GLY A 148 -12.37 -7.93 -10.86
CA GLY A 148 -11.52 -8.38 -11.97
C GLY A 148 -10.11 -7.80 -11.90
N ALA A 149 -9.72 -7.17 -10.77
CA ALA A 149 -8.42 -6.54 -10.62
C ALA A 149 -7.29 -7.58 -10.60
N GLN A 150 -6.18 -7.21 -11.21
CA GLN A 150 -4.92 -7.93 -11.07
C GLN A 150 -4.32 -7.70 -9.68
N VAL A 151 -3.62 -8.69 -9.15
CA VAL A 151 -3.00 -8.60 -7.82
C VAL A 151 -1.49 -8.49 -7.99
N ILE A 152 -0.93 -7.38 -7.51
CA ILE A 152 0.52 -7.12 -7.56
C ILE A 152 1.00 -6.97 -6.11
N SER A 153 2.03 -7.72 -5.73
CA SER A 153 2.67 -7.55 -4.43
C SER A 153 3.49 -6.26 -4.42
N PHE A 154 3.32 -5.47 -3.37
CA PHE A 154 4.12 -4.28 -3.08
C PHE A 154 4.99 -4.56 -1.87
N THR A 155 6.29 -4.70 -2.10
CA THR A 155 7.30 -4.92 -1.06
C THR A 155 8.20 -3.70 -0.94
N HIS A 156 8.69 -3.44 0.25
CA HIS A 156 9.61 -2.31 0.48
C HIS A 156 10.45 -2.54 1.72
N TYR A 157 11.72 -2.18 1.62
CA TYR A 157 12.65 -2.28 2.74
C TYR A 157 13.81 -1.29 2.59
N ARG A 158 14.49 -1.01 3.71
CA ARG A 158 15.76 -0.31 3.70
C ARG A 158 16.87 -1.35 3.49
N ARG A 159 17.88 -0.97 2.72
CA ARG A 159 19.07 -1.81 2.54
C ARG A 159 19.85 -1.94 3.86
N ASP A 160 20.50 -3.07 4.05
CA ASP A 160 21.22 -3.36 5.30
C ASP A 160 22.43 -2.46 5.53
N ASP A 161 23.00 -1.93 4.46
CA ASP A 161 24.11 -0.99 4.46
C ASP A 161 23.69 0.48 4.62
N ASP A 162 22.40 0.73 4.88
CA ASP A 162 21.77 2.05 4.97
C ASP A 162 21.95 2.94 3.71
N SER A 163 22.37 2.36 2.57
CA SER A 163 22.57 3.10 1.30
C SER A 163 21.28 3.55 0.63
N GLY A 164 20.12 3.09 1.09
CA GLY A 164 18.83 3.48 0.53
C GLY A 164 17.73 2.44 0.71
N TYR A 165 16.76 2.50 -0.20
CA TYR A 165 15.53 1.71 -0.13
C TYR A 165 15.28 0.95 -1.41
N VAL A 166 14.63 -0.18 -1.29
CA VAL A 166 14.14 -0.96 -2.42
C VAL A 166 12.63 -1.04 -2.35
N ILE A 167 11.99 -0.78 -3.49
CA ILE A 167 10.55 -0.96 -3.73
C ILE A 167 10.42 -2.06 -4.78
N GLY A 168 9.73 -3.15 -4.45
CA GLY A 168 9.51 -4.28 -5.34
C GLY A 168 8.03 -4.43 -5.71
N LEU A 169 7.75 -4.59 -6.99
CA LEU A 169 6.44 -4.86 -7.54
C LEU A 169 6.48 -6.19 -8.30
N SER A 170 5.66 -7.17 -7.89
CA SER A 170 5.61 -8.46 -8.56
C SER A 170 4.94 -8.37 -9.93
N LYS A 171 5.11 -9.43 -10.74
CA LYS A 171 4.19 -9.67 -11.85
C LYS A 171 2.78 -9.91 -11.31
N PRO A 172 1.74 -9.59 -12.08
CA PRO A 172 0.35 -9.90 -11.74
C PRO A 172 0.10 -11.39 -11.56
#